data_70d7e83d908a1bedec2d2453d050b8ec
#
_entry.id   70d7e83d908a1bedec2d2453d050b8ec
#
_cell.length_a   1.000
_cell.length_b   1.000
_cell.length_c   1.000
_cell.angle_alpha   90.00
_cell.angle_beta   90.00
_cell.angle_gamma   90.00
#
_symmetry.space_group_name_H-M   'P 1'
#
loop_
_entity.id
_entity.type
_entity.pdbx_description
1 polymer ?
#
loop_
_entity_poly.entity_id
_entity_poly.type
_entity_poly.pdbx_seq_one_letter_code
_entity_poly.pdbx_strand_id
1 'polypeptide(L)'
;STLSSSSAASDVYKRQDGTVAFMVGGDENTFEKYKEILFKMGSSVTRCGELGAGNTTKLANQIIVAGNIQAVSEAFILAKKAGVNPECVFEAIKGGLAGSTVMNAKVPMMINDDVKPGFRVDLHIKDLNNALECAHSVGAVVPMTSQIQEIMQYLHNNGDGSSDHSAIIHYYEKLADIKL
;
A
#
# COMPACT_ATOMS: atom_id res chain seq x y z
N SER A 1 9.09 -7.28 -28.23
CA SER A 1 9.36 -6.68 -26.91
C SER A 1 8.02 -6.42 -26.22
N THR A 2 7.72 -7.23 -25.24
CA THR A 2 6.49 -7.12 -24.45
C THR A 2 6.73 -6.18 -23.28
N LEU A 3 6.07 -5.01 -23.27
CA LEU A 3 5.91 -4.20 -22.08
C LEU A 3 5.01 -4.97 -21.13
N SER A 4 5.54 -5.57 -20.06
CA SER A 4 4.72 -6.15 -19.02
C SER A 4 4.22 -5.04 -18.10
N SER A 5 2.98 -4.60 -18.31
CA SER A 5 2.28 -3.73 -17.37
C SER A 5 1.56 -4.61 -16.38
N SER A 6 2.09 -4.80 -15.17
CA SER A 6 1.27 -5.27 -14.06
C SER A 6 0.43 -4.08 -13.58
N SER A 7 -0.74 -3.92 -14.16
CA SER A 7 -1.76 -3.06 -13.62
C SER A 7 -2.25 -3.72 -12.32
N ALA A 8 -1.67 -3.37 -11.18
CA ALA A 8 -2.43 -3.46 -9.96
C ALA A 8 -3.76 -2.76 -10.22
N ALA A 9 -4.86 -3.31 -9.71
CA ALA A 9 -6.15 -2.63 -9.72
C ALA A 9 -5.97 -1.35 -8.89
N SER A 10 -5.26 -0.39 -9.46
CA SER A 10 -5.15 0.94 -8.93
C SER A 10 -6.54 1.51 -9.00
N ASP A 11 -6.97 2.04 -7.89
CA ASP A 11 -8.09 2.89 -7.68
C ASP A 11 -8.73 3.37 -9.01
N VAL A 12 -9.92 2.89 -9.29
CA VAL A 12 -10.67 3.19 -10.52
C VAL A 12 -10.75 4.71 -10.72
N TYR A 13 -10.85 5.47 -9.63
CA TYR A 13 -10.89 6.93 -9.63
C TYR A 13 -9.60 7.55 -10.17
N LYS A 14 -8.43 7.08 -9.76
CA LYS A 14 -7.14 7.59 -10.27
C LYS A 14 -6.96 7.39 -11.77
N ARG A 15 -7.54 6.32 -12.32
CA ARG A 15 -7.53 6.11 -13.78
C ARG A 15 -8.44 7.11 -14.52
N GLN A 16 -9.59 7.41 -13.96
CA GLN A 16 -10.53 8.38 -14.54
C GLN A 16 -10.01 9.81 -14.46
N ASP A 17 -9.32 10.14 -13.36
CA ASP A 17 -8.76 11.48 -13.12
C ASP A 17 -7.38 11.70 -13.77
N GLY A 18 -6.82 10.70 -14.43
CA GLY A 18 -5.48 10.79 -15.04
C GLY A 18 -4.34 11.00 -14.04
N THR A 19 -4.53 10.59 -12.77
CA THR A 19 -3.53 10.77 -11.69
C THR A 19 -2.67 9.55 -11.43
N VAL A 20 -2.68 8.56 -12.34
CA VAL A 20 -1.87 7.35 -12.22
C VAL A 20 -0.38 7.67 -12.35
N ALA A 21 0.45 7.09 -11.49
CA ALA A 21 1.89 7.07 -11.64
C ALA A 21 2.34 5.81 -12.37
N PHE A 22 3.04 5.96 -13.49
CA PHE A 22 3.60 4.85 -14.26
C PHE A 22 5.05 4.60 -13.86
N MET A 23 5.34 3.37 -13.44
CA MET A 23 6.68 2.86 -13.18
C MET A 23 7.05 1.92 -14.33
N VAL A 24 7.94 2.35 -15.20
CA VAL A 24 8.23 1.67 -16.47
C VAL A 24 9.60 1.01 -16.42
N GLY A 25 9.65 -0.29 -16.79
CA GLY A 25 10.91 -1.00 -17.05
C GLY A 25 11.03 -1.35 -18.52
N GLY A 26 12.21 -1.15 -19.11
CA GLY A 26 12.47 -1.46 -20.48
C GLY A 26 13.54 -0.57 -21.14
N ASP A 27 13.79 -0.81 -22.43
CA ASP A 27 14.73 -0.05 -23.24
C ASP A 27 14.41 1.45 -23.27
N GLU A 28 15.46 2.28 -23.17
CA GLU A 28 15.32 3.72 -23.06
C GLU A 28 14.73 4.37 -24.32
N ASN A 29 15.14 3.94 -25.51
CA ASN A 29 14.65 4.50 -26.76
C ASN A 29 13.15 4.16 -26.93
N THR A 30 12.77 2.95 -26.55
CA THR A 30 11.37 2.51 -26.55
C THR A 30 10.56 3.33 -25.53
N PHE A 31 11.08 3.56 -24.33
CA PHE A 31 10.44 4.39 -23.32
C PHE A 31 10.21 5.82 -23.84
N GLU A 32 11.23 6.50 -24.31
CA GLU A 32 11.12 7.88 -24.83
C GLU A 32 10.12 7.98 -26.00
N LYS A 33 10.08 6.98 -26.87
CA LYS A 33 9.12 6.93 -27.99
C LYS A 33 7.65 6.92 -27.53
N TYR A 34 7.34 6.26 -26.40
CA TYR A 34 5.95 6.07 -25.93
C TYR A 34 5.60 6.90 -24.70
N LYS A 35 6.53 7.60 -24.10
CA LYS A 35 6.39 8.39 -22.89
C LYS A 35 5.22 9.38 -22.94
N GLU A 36 5.07 10.10 -24.06
CA GLU A 36 4.00 11.07 -24.24
C GLU A 36 2.59 10.43 -24.23
N ILE A 37 2.47 9.18 -24.68
CA ILE A 37 1.22 8.44 -24.62
C ILE A 37 0.88 8.10 -23.15
N LEU A 38 1.88 7.69 -22.38
CA LEU A 38 1.70 7.39 -20.95
C LEU A 38 1.33 8.65 -20.15
N PHE A 39 1.92 9.80 -20.47
CA PHE A 39 1.55 11.07 -19.84
C PHE A 39 0.11 11.53 -20.12
N LYS A 40 -0.52 11.06 -21.20
CA LYS A 40 -1.95 11.32 -21.46
C LYS A 40 -2.86 10.50 -20.53
N MET A 41 -2.34 9.46 -19.89
CA MET A 41 -3.09 8.55 -19.01
C MET A 41 -2.73 8.67 -17.53
N GLY A 42 -1.69 9.44 -17.20
CA GLY A 42 -1.23 9.59 -15.82
C GLY A 42 -0.45 10.87 -15.57
N SER A 43 -0.32 11.21 -14.29
CA SER A 43 0.35 12.43 -13.83
C SER A 43 1.87 12.30 -13.71
N SER A 44 2.39 11.07 -13.68
CA SER A 44 3.81 10.78 -13.53
C SER A 44 4.20 9.55 -14.34
N VAL A 45 5.31 9.64 -15.07
CA VAL A 45 5.84 8.54 -15.88
C VAL A 45 7.35 8.48 -15.64
N THR A 46 7.80 7.43 -14.96
CA THR A 46 9.20 7.25 -14.57
C THR A 46 9.76 5.96 -15.16
N ARG A 47 10.87 6.05 -15.92
CA ARG A 47 11.66 4.87 -16.28
C ARG A 47 12.49 4.43 -15.07
N CYS A 48 12.24 3.22 -14.59
CA CYS A 48 12.89 2.68 -13.39
C CYS A 48 14.13 1.83 -13.72
N GLY A 49 14.39 1.54 -14.97
CA GLY A 49 15.51 0.72 -15.44
C GLY A 49 15.10 -0.26 -16.53
N GLU A 50 15.83 -1.36 -16.64
CA GLU A 50 15.62 -2.38 -17.66
C GLU A 50 14.31 -3.18 -17.44
N LEU A 51 14.05 -4.15 -18.30
CA LEU A 51 12.86 -5.00 -18.22
C LEU A 51 12.70 -5.61 -16.82
N GLY A 52 11.51 -5.46 -16.22
CA GLY A 52 11.21 -5.90 -14.85
C GLY A 52 11.38 -4.81 -13.78
N ALA A 53 12.20 -3.76 -14.01
CA ALA A 53 12.48 -2.72 -13.00
C ALA A 53 11.21 -1.98 -12.54
N GLY A 54 10.25 -1.74 -13.43
CA GLY A 54 8.97 -1.12 -13.09
C GLY A 54 8.16 -2.00 -12.11
N ASN A 55 8.12 -3.31 -12.33
CA ASN A 55 7.45 -4.25 -11.42
C ASN A 55 8.13 -4.26 -10.05
N THR A 56 9.46 -4.38 -10.00
CA THR A 56 10.22 -4.34 -8.74
C THR A 56 9.99 -3.03 -7.98
N THR A 57 9.96 -1.90 -8.68
CA THR A 57 9.65 -0.59 -8.08
C THR A 57 8.24 -0.58 -7.48
N LYS A 58 7.26 -1.18 -8.16
CA LYS A 58 5.90 -1.32 -7.63
C LYS A 58 5.86 -2.20 -6.38
N LEU A 59 6.61 -3.31 -6.35
CA LEU A 59 6.69 -4.16 -5.16
C LEU A 59 7.31 -3.42 -3.98
N ALA A 60 8.38 -2.66 -4.20
CA ALA A 60 8.98 -1.80 -3.17
C ALA A 60 7.97 -0.78 -2.62
N ASN A 61 7.19 -0.14 -3.49
CA ASN A 61 6.10 0.75 -3.06
C ASN A 61 5.08 0.01 -2.18
N GLN A 62 4.68 -1.21 -2.54
CA GLN A 62 3.68 -1.96 -1.76
C GLN A 62 4.21 -2.38 -0.38
N ILE A 63 5.49 -2.72 -0.25
CA ILE A 63 6.14 -2.94 1.05
C ILE A 63 6.03 -1.70 1.93
N ILE A 64 6.35 -0.51 1.39
CA ILE A 64 6.29 0.75 2.13
C ILE A 64 4.86 1.09 2.53
N VAL A 65 3.89 0.92 1.63
CA VAL A 65 2.47 1.14 1.93
C VAL A 65 1.99 0.23 3.06
N ALA A 66 2.30 -1.07 2.97
CA ALA A 66 1.93 -2.05 3.99
C ALA A 66 2.56 -1.73 5.35
N GLY A 67 3.87 -1.42 5.37
CA GLY A 67 4.58 -1.05 6.59
C GLY A 67 4.02 0.22 7.25
N ASN A 68 3.67 1.23 6.44
CA ASN A 68 3.01 2.43 6.96
C ASN A 68 1.67 2.11 7.63
N ILE A 69 0.81 1.34 6.98
CA ILE A 69 -0.52 1.01 7.52
C ILE A 69 -0.39 0.21 8.81
N GLN A 70 0.54 -0.75 8.87
CA GLN A 70 0.79 -1.52 10.09
C GLN A 70 1.30 -0.63 11.22
N ALA A 71 2.35 0.16 10.99
CA ALA A 71 2.93 1.03 12.01
C ALA A 71 1.90 2.03 12.56
N VAL A 72 1.08 2.60 11.69
CA VAL A 72 -0.02 3.48 12.06
C VAL A 72 -1.03 2.74 12.95
N SER A 73 -1.44 1.53 12.59
CA SER A 73 -2.41 0.75 13.36
C SER A 73 -1.89 0.46 14.78
N GLU A 74 -0.65 0.02 14.92
CA GLU A 74 -0.04 -0.22 16.24
C GLU A 74 0.02 1.08 17.08
N ALA A 75 0.47 2.18 16.48
CA ALA A 75 0.61 3.46 17.17
C ALA A 75 -0.75 4.00 17.67
N PHE A 76 -1.81 3.87 16.86
CA PHE A 76 -3.13 4.36 17.22
C PHE A 76 -3.80 3.48 18.28
N ILE A 77 -3.61 2.17 18.25
CA ILE A 77 -4.08 1.28 19.33
C ILE A 77 -3.33 1.55 20.63
N LEU A 78 -2.01 1.78 20.60
CA LEU A 78 -1.26 2.19 21.77
C LEU A 78 -1.82 3.47 22.36
N ALA A 79 -2.03 4.51 21.56
CA ALA A 79 -2.57 5.79 22.01
C ALA A 79 -3.98 5.63 22.61
N LYS A 80 -4.85 4.88 21.95
CA LYS A 80 -6.20 4.57 22.44
C LYS A 80 -6.17 3.86 23.78
N LYS A 81 -5.34 2.83 23.94
CA LYS A 81 -5.17 2.11 25.23
C LYS A 81 -4.63 3.01 26.33
N ALA A 82 -3.81 3.99 25.99
CA ALA A 82 -3.31 5.00 26.93
C ALA A 82 -4.32 6.12 27.24
N GLY A 83 -5.55 6.05 26.70
CA GLY A 83 -6.60 7.03 26.94
C GLY A 83 -6.50 8.31 26.13
N VAL A 84 -5.65 8.32 25.07
CA VAL A 84 -5.52 9.48 24.17
C VAL A 84 -6.53 9.35 23.03
N ASN A 85 -7.20 10.47 22.72
CA ASN A 85 -8.16 10.53 21.62
C ASN A 85 -7.46 10.35 20.27
N PRO A 86 -7.87 9.40 19.42
CA PRO A 86 -7.21 9.10 18.14
C PRO A 86 -7.19 10.29 17.17
N GLU A 87 -8.23 11.11 17.10
CA GLU A 87 -8.29 12.29 16.26
C GLU A 87 -7.23 13.32 16.69
N CYS A 88 -7.06 13.51 18.01
CA CYS A 88 -6.01 14.39 18.53
C CYS A 88 -4.61 13.89 18.18
N VAL A 89 -4.38 12.58 18.25
CA VAL A 89 -3.11 11.97 17.83
C VAL A 89 -2.87 12.24 16.35
N PHE A 90 -3.86 11.97 15.50
CA PHE A 90 -3.75 12.19 14.06
C PHE A 90 -3.38 13.63 13.74
N GLU A 91 -4.13 14.61 14.27
CA GLU A 91 -3.87 16.04 14.05
C GLU A 91 -2.47 16.46 14.49
N ALA A 92 -2.00 15.92 15.62
CA ALA A 92 -0.70 16.28 16.18
C ALA A 92 0.49 15.79 15.35
N ILE A 93 0.38 14.59 14.72
CA ILE A 93 1.54 13.95 14.09
C ILE A 93 1.50 13.93 12.55
N LYS A 94 0.34 14.18 11.91
CA LYS A 94 0.19 14.10 10.45
C LYS A 94 1.11 15.01 9.65
N GLY A 95 1.53 16.14 10.22
CA GLY A 95 2.43 17.11 9.59
C GLY A 95 3.91 16.92 9.95
N GLY A 96 4.24 15.98 10.86
CA GLY A 96 5.59 15.67 11.28
C GLY A 96 6.25 14.55 10.48
N LEU A 97 7.41 14.09 10.95
CA LEU A 97 8.18 13.00 10.31
C LEU A 97 7.41 11.66 10.24
N ALA A 98 6.49 11.42 11.17
CA ALA A 98 5.64 10.23 11.17
C ALA A 98 4.53 10.31 10.11
N GLY A 99 4.21 11.51 9.61
CA GLY A 99 3.17 11.74 8.63
C GLY A 99 3.51 11.11 7.27
N SER A 100 2.49 10.61 6.59
CA SER A 100 2.61 10.06 5.24
C SER A 100 1.29 10.20 4.48
N THR A 101 1.35 10.14 3.14
CA THR A 101 0.14 10.09 2.31
C THR A 101 -0.76 8.91 2.69
N VAL A 102 -0.15 7.77 3.04
CA VAL A 102 -0.87 6.58 3.51
C VAL A 102 -1.59 6.86 4.81
N MET A 103 -0.90 7.42 5.81
CA MET A 103 -1.48 7.81 7.09
C MET A 103 -2.66 8.76 6.89
N ASN A 104 -2.47 9.82 6.10
CA ASN A 104 -3.52 10.82 5.85
C ASN A 104 -4.76 10.23 5.18
N ALA A 105 -4.57 9.22 4.31
CA ALA A 105 -5.68 8.55 3.63
C ALA A 105 -6.38 7.50 4.50
N LYS A 106 -5.65 6.80 5.39
CA LYS A 106 -6.15 5.59 6.05
C LYS A 106 -6.58 5.79 7.50
N VAL A 107 -5.96 6.71 8.23
CA VAL A 107 -6.35 6.98 9.63
C VAL A 107 -7.81 7.42 9.76
N PRO A 108 -8.35 8.34 8.94
CA PRO A 108 -9.76 8.67 9.01
C PRO A 108 -10.69 7.47 8.76
N MET A 109 -10.29 6.53 7.89
CA MET A 109 -11.04 5.30 7.65
C MET A 109 -11.02 4.39 8.88
N MET A 110 -9.85 4.22 9.50
CA MET A 110 -9.68 3.41 10.72
C MET A 110 -10.50 3.97 11.89
N ILE A 111 -10.44 5.27 12.14
CA ILE A 111 -11.17 5.94 13.23
C ILE A 111 -12.69 5.82 13.05
N ASN A 112 -13.19 5.89 11.82
CA ASN A 112 -14.62 5.82 11.53
C ASN A 112 -15.12 4.41 11.22
N ASP A 113 -14.26 3.39 11.32
CA ASP A 113 -14.55 2.00 10.91
C ASP A 113 -15.15 1.91 9.48
N ASP A 114 -14.71 2.81 8.58
CA ASP A 114 -15.15 2.84 7.19
C ASP A 114 -14.14 2.13 6.29
N VAL A 115 -14.25 0.82 6.22
CA VAL A 115 -13.35 -0.05 5.42
C VAL A 115 -13.87 -0.31 4.01
N LYS A 116 -14.65 0.63 3.43
CA LYS A 116 -15.06 0.55 2.03
C LYS A 116 -13.83 0.47 1.12
N PRO A 117 -13.80 -0.46 0.16
CA PRO A 117 -12.57 -0.78 -0.54
C PRO A 117 -12.13 0.32 -1.50
N GLY A 118 -11.01 0.98 -1.19
CA GLY A 118 -10.17 1.69 -2.15
C GLY A 118 -9.09 0.74 -2.69
N PHE A 119 -8.40 0.01 -1.83
CA PHE A 119 -7.46 -1.06 -2.18
C PHE A 119 -7.67 -2.25 -1.25
N ARG A 120 -8.23 -3.34 -1.79
CA ARG A 120 -8.66 -4.50 -1.00
C ARG A 120 -7.50 -5.25 -0.37
N VAL A 121 -7.77 -5.85 0.81
CA VAL A 121 -6.86 -6.78 1.52
C VAL A 121 -6.36 -7.87 0.58
N ASP A 122 -7.25 -8.54 -0.18
CA ASP A 122 -6.88 -9.62 -1.11
C ASP A 122 -5.88 -9.19 -2.19
N LEU A 123 -6.00 -7.95 -2.68
CA LEU A 123 -5.05 -7.42 -3.65
C LEU A 123 -3.70 -7.10 -3.01
N HIS A 124 -3.71 -6.67 -1.74
CA HIS A 124 -2.47 -6.41 -1.00
C HIS A 124 -1.75 -7.71 -0.67
N ILE A 125 -2.47 -8.77 -0.27
CA ILE A 125 -1.93 -10.13 -0.09
C ILE A 125 -1.20 -10.58 -1.36
N LYS A 126 -1.83 -10.46 -2.51
CA LYS A 126 -1.21 -10.80 -3.79
C LYS A 126 0.08 -10.01 -4.04
N ASP A 127 0.06 -8.70 -3.79
CA ASP A 127 1.21 -7.84 -4.02
C ASP A 127 2.36 -8.15 -3.04
N LEU A 128 2.06 -8.44 -1.77
CA LEU A 128 3.05 -8.84 -0.77
C LEU A 128 3.64 -10.23 -1.07
N ASN A 129 2.85 -11.18 -1.53
CA ASN A 129 3.34 -12.48 -1.99
C ASN A 129 4.32 -12.32 -3.16
N ASN A 130 4.00 -11.50 -4.15
CA ASN A 130 4.91 -11.20 -5.25
C ASN A 130 6.20 -10.50 -4.76
N ALA A 131 6.10 -9.64 -3.74
CA ALA A 131 7.25 -8.98 -3.15
C ALA A 131 8.16 -9.98 -2.41
N LEU A 132 7.59 -10.93 -1.67
CA LEU A 132 8.33 -12.00 -0.98
C LEU A 132 9.01 -12.94 -1.99
N GLU A 133 8.31 -13.36 -3.04
CA GLU A 133 8.88 -14.18 -4.11
C GLU A 133 10.06 -13.47 -4.80
N CYS A 134 9.87 -12.20 -5.17
CA CYS A 134 10.92 -11.38 -5.77
C CYS A 134 12.12 -11.25 -4.82
N ALA A 135 11.88 -10.93 -3.54
CA ALA A 135 12.94 -10.80 -2.53
C ALA A 135 13.75 -12.09 -2.39
N HIS A 136 13.09 -13.24 -2.29
CA HIS A 136 13.76 -14.54 -2.18
C HIS A 136 14.57 -14.87 -3.43
N SER A 137 14.08 -14.54 -4.63
CA SER A 137 14.78 -14.80 -5.89
C SER A 137 16.10 -14.03 -6.03
N VAL A 138 16.23 -12.89 -5.35
CA VAL A 138 17.43 -12.04 -5.36
C VAL A 138 18.21 -12.08 -4.03
N GLY A 139 17.79 -12.89 -3.07
CA GLY A 139 18.44 -13.02 -1.75
C GLY A 139 18.21 -11.82 -0.82
N ALA A 140 17.20 -11.00 -1.05
CA ALA A 140 16.83 -9.92 -0.13
C ALA A 140 16.04 -10.44 1.08
N VAL A 141 16.30 -9.87 2.27
CA VAL A 141 15.65 -10.26 3.52
C VAL A 141 14.59 -9.20 3.88
N VAL A 142 13.33 -9.62 3.96
CA VAL A 142 12.17 -8.71 4.15
C VAL A 142 11.23 -9.20 5.28
N PRO A 143 11.71 -9.28 6.54
CA PRO A 143 10.95 -9.87 7.65
C PRO A 143 9.65 -9.11 7.95
N MET A 144 9.67 -7.78 7.91
CA MET A 144 8.47 -6.97 8.12
C MET A 144 7.38 -7.31 7.07
N THR A 145 7.76 -7.46 5.81
CA THR A 145 6.81 -7.82 4.74
C THR A 145 6.17 -9.19 4.98
N SER A 146 6.95 -10.17 5.45
CA SER A 146 6.45 -11.49 5.81
C SER A 146 5.44 -11.42 6.95
N GLN A 147 5.75 -10.66 7.99
CA GLN A 147 4.82 -10.47 9.11
C GLN A 147 3.51 -9.82 8.68
N ILE A 148 3.59 -8.75 7.87
CA ILE A 148 2.38 -8.05 7.40
C ILE A 148 1.54 -8.96 6.51
N GLN A 149 2.18 -9.77 5.67
CA GLN A 149 1.47 -10.71 4.80
C GLN A 149 0.66 -11.71 5.62
N GLU A 150 1.21 -12.25 6.72
CA GLU A 150 0.47 -13.15 7.63
C GLU A 150 -0.72 -12.44 8.31
N ILE A 151 -0.56 -11.18 8.71
CA ILE A 151 -1.64 -10.38 9.28
C ILE A 151 -2.75 -10.14 8.23
N MET A 152 -2.40 -9.81 7.00
CA MET A 152 -3.37 -9.65 5.91
C MET A 152 -4.09 -10.96 5.61
N GLN A 153 -3.37 -12.10 5.65
CA GLN A 153 -3.97 -13.42 5.48
C GLN A 153 -4.96 -13.76 6.62
N TYR A 154 -4.63 -13.36 7.85
CA TYR A 154 -5.56 -13.47 8.97
C TYR A 154 -6.85 -12.66 8.70
N LEU A 155 -6.75 -11.44 8.21
CA LEU A 155 -7.91 -10.60 7.87
C LEU A 155 -8.78 -11.26 6.80
N HIS A 156 -8.16 -11.77 5.73
CA HIS A 156 -8.87 -12.53 4.69
C HIS A 156 -9.69 -13.68 5.29
N ASN A 157 -9.06 -14.49 6.15
CA ASN A 157 -9.70 -15.65 6.77
C ASN A 157 -10.84 -15.26 7.75
N ASN A 158 -10.85 -14.02 8.23
CA ASN A 158 -11.90 -13.50 9.12
C ASN A 158 -12.96 -12.63 8.40
N GLY A 159 -12.96 -12.64 7.06
CA GLY A 159 -14.01 -12.00 6.26
C GLY A 159 -13.66 -10.61 5.70
N ASP A 160 -12.48 -10.06 6.04
CA ASP A 160 -12.04 -8.73 5.58
C ASP A 160 -11.33 -8.75 4.21
N GLY A 161 -11.29 -9.87 3.50
CA GLY A 161 -10.60 -9.98 2.22
C GLY A 161 -11.04 -8.94 1.18
N SER A 162 -12.33 -8.60 1.15
CA SER A 162 -12.89 -7.59 0.25
C SER A 162 -12.85 -6.17 0.81
N SER A 163 -12.55 -5.99 2.10
CA SER A 163 -12.41 -4.70 2.76
C SER A 163 -11.18 -3.94 2.28
N ASP A 164 -11.15 -2.63 2.49
CA ASP A 164 -9.94 -1.82 2.30
C ASP A 164 -8.81 -2.33 3.21
N HIS A 165 -7.57 -2.24 2.77
CA HIS A 165 -6.42 -2.69 3.55
C HIS A 165 -6.20 -1.90 4.86
N SER A 166 -6.92 -0.78 5.09
CA SER A 166 -7.02 -0.13 6.39
C SER A 166 -7.67 -1.02 7.44
N ALA A 167 -8.44 -2.05 7.04
CA ALA A 167 -8.99 -3.05 7.94
C ALA A 167 -7.93 -3.82 8.76
N ILE A 168 -6.63 -3.62 8.48
CA ILE A 168 -5.55 -4.15 9.34
C ILE A 168 -5.72 -3.68 10.80
N ILE A 169 -6.38 -2.55 11.04
CA ILE A 169 -6.71 -2.08 12.39
C ILE A 169 -7.53 -3.11 13.16
N HIS A 170 -8.44 -3.86 12.52
CA HIS A 170 -9.27 -4.89 13.17
C HIS A 170 -8.45 -6.00 13.81
N TYR A 171 -7.30 -6.37 13.20
CA TYR A 171 -6.36 -7.32 13.80
C TYR A 171 -5.83 -6.80 15.13
N TYR A 172 -5.38 -5.56 15.17
CA TYR A 172 -4.82 -4.93 16.38
C TYR A 172 -5.88 -4.61 17.43
N GLU A 173 -7.07 -4.19 17.02
CA GLU A 173 -8.23 -4.02 17.91
C GLU A 173 -8.57 -5.32 18.64
N LYS A 174 -8.60 -6.44 17.90
CA LYS A 174 -8.88 -7.76 18.48
C LYS A 174 -7.79 -8.20 19.45
N LEU A 175 -6.50 -8.00 19.12
CA LEU A 175 -5.39 -8.34 20.01
C LEU A 175 -5.42 -7.50 21.30
N ALA A 176 -5.78 -6.25 21.20
CA ALA A 176 -5.79 -5.30 22.30
C ALA A 176 -7.11 -5.29 23.07
N ASP A 177 -8.13 -5.99 22.60
CA ASP A 177 -9.51 -5.95 23.15
C ASP A 177 -9.99 -4.51 23.32
N ILE A 178 -9.96 -3.73 22.22
CA ILE A 178 -10.40 -2.33 22.18
C ILE A 178 -10.82 -1.97 20.76
N LYS A 179 -11.72 -1.02 20.62
CA LYS A 179 -12.08 -0.38 19.36
C LYS A 179 -11.44 1.00 19.26
N LEU A 180 -10.94 1.37 18.07
CA LEU A 180 -10.31 2.68 17.80
C LEU A 180 -11.32 3.87 17.74
#